data_9eac34f6b65d8371e96e88e7f7e749b9
#
_entry.id   9eac34f6b65d8371e96e88e7f7e749b9
#
_cell.length_a   1.000
_cell.length_b   1.000
_cell.length_c   1.000
_cell.angle_alpha   90.00
_cell.angle_beta   90.00
_cell.angle_gamma   90.00
#
_symmetry.space_group_name_H-M   'P 1'
#
loop_
_entity.id
_entity.type
_entity.pdbx_description
1 polymer ?
#
loop_
_entity_poly.entity_id
_entity_poly.type
_entity_poly.pdbx_seq_one_letter_code
_entity_poly.pdbx_strand_id
1 'polypeptide(L)'
;VLQELKLLLNLEALTVTGKTLGEVLDVPYVWPAWQNVIRPANNPLQEEGALVVLKGNLAPDGAILKRSAASASMINSRGRAVVFTSLQDLAQRIDDPNLDVKADDFLVLQNAGPIGGPGMPEAGYLPIPKKLTGVKDMVRISDARMSGTAFGTVILHVSPEAAVGGPLGLVRNGDTLELS
;
A
#
# COMPACT_ATOMS: atom_id res chain seq x y z
N VAL A 1 -11.77 -2.62 20.42
CA VAL A 1 -11.05 -3.34 19.36
C VAL A 1 -10.21 -4.46 19.97
N LEU A 2 -9.23 -4.16 20.85
CA LEU A 2 -8.34 -5.20 21.40
C LEU A 2 -9.11 -6.30 22.18
N GLN A 3 -10.22 -5.98 22.82
CA GLN A 3 -11.08 -6.96 23.51
C GLN A 3 -11.64 -8.00 22.52
N GLU A 4 -12.06 -7.56 21.33
CA GLU A 4 -12.55 -8.45 20.27
C GLU A 4 -11.46 -9.35 19.69
N LEU A 5 -10.22 -8.88 19.73
CA LEU A 5 -9.06 -9.57 19.20
C LEU A 5 -8.30 -10.37 20.28
N LYS A 6 -8.77 -10.41 21.53
CA LYS A 6 -8.04 -10.95 22.69
C LYS A 6 -7.46 -12.34 22.43
N LEU A 7 -8.20 -13.21 21.74
CA LEU A 7 -7.77 -14.57 21.42
C LEU A 7 -6.66 -14.66 20.35
N LEU A 8 -6.42 -13.58 19.63
CA LEU A 8 -5.40 -13.49 18.56
C LEU A 8 -4.15 -12.75 19.01
N LEU A 9 -4.12 -12.23 20.24
CA LEU A 9 -3.06 -11.37 20.75
C LEU A 9 -2.10 -12.15 21.66
N ASN A 10 -0.82 -11.73 21.66
CA ASN A 10 0.12 -12.19 22.68
C ASN A 10 -0.19 -11.46 24.01
N LEU A 11 -0.92 -12.12 24.88
CA LEU A 11 -1.37 -11.55 26.14
C LEU A 11 -0.26 -11.37 27.19
N GLU A 12 0.88 -12.06 27.03
CA GLU A 12 2.05 -11.95 27.90
C GLU A 12 2.94 -10.73 27.53
N ALA A 13 2.66 -10.07 26.40
CA ALA A 13 3.42 -8.89 26.00
C ALA A 13 3.28 -7.76 27.03
N LEU A 14 4.43 -7.22 27.48
CA LEU A 14 4.47 -6.09 28.41
C LEU A 14 4.01 -4.80 27.72
N THR A 15 3.20 -4.04 28.44
CA THR A 15 2.77 -2.70 28.04
C THR A 15 3.63 -1.63 28.75
N VAL A 16 3.51 -0.39 28.30
CA VAL A 16 4.20 0.77 28.90
C VAL A 16 3.82 1.01 30.38
N THR A 17 2.75 0.41 30.87
CA THR A 17 2.32 0.49 32.26
C THR A 17 3.03 -0.52 33.16
N GLY A 18 3.88 -1.40 32.63
CA GLY A 18 4.52 -2.50 33.35
C GLY A 18 3.61 -3.70 33.59
N LYS A 19 2.35 -3.66 33.13
CA LYS A 19 1.42 -4.79 33.15
C LYS A 19 1.45 -5.52 31.81
N THR A 20 1.08 -6.79 31.82
CA THR A 20 0.88 -7.55 30.59
C THR A 20 -0.35 -7.04 29.84
N LEU A 21 -0.40 -7.30 28.53
CA LEU A 21 -1.58 -6.97 27.71
C LEU A 21 -2.82 -7.71 28.23
N GLY A 22 -2.67 -8.95 28.71
CA GLY A 22 -3.73 -9.72 29.34
C GLY A 22 -4.33 -9.03 30.54
N GLU A 23 -3.48 -8.55 31.47
CA GLU A 23 -3.91 -7.80 32.65
C GLU A 23 -4.62 -6.47 32.31
N VAL A 24 -4.14 -5.77 31.26
CA VAL A 24 -4.77 -4.52 30.79
C VAL A 24 -6.14 -4.81 30.16
N LEU A 25 -6.28 -5.93 29.47
CA LEU A 25 -7.53 -6.34 28.82
C LEU A 25 -8.48 -7.12 29.75
N ASP A 26 -8.10 -7.40 30.97
CA ASP A 26 -8.95 -8.09 31.95
C ASP A 26 -9.95 -7.12 32.65
N VAL A 27 -10.60 -6.32 31.84
CA VAL A 27 -11.64 -5.37 32.24
C VAL A 27 -12.94 -5.77 31.53
N PRO A 28 -14.03 -5.99 32.27
CA PRO A 28 -15.33 -6.24 31.66
C PRO A 28 -15.71 -5.10 30.72
N TYR A 29 -16.02 -5.42 29.48
CA TYR A 29 -16.49 -4.44 28.53
C TYR A 29 -17.78 -4.91 27.86
N VAL A 30 -18.79 -4.07 27.92
CA VAL A 30 -20.07 -4.29 27.24
C VAL A 30 -20.21 -3.32 26.08
N TRP A 31 -20.38 -3.84 24.88
CA TRP A 31 -20.63 -3.03 23.70
C TRP A 31 -21.99 -2.31 23.82
N PRO A 32 -22.06 -1.00 23.64
CA PRO A 32 -23.35 -0.32 23.53
C PRO A 32 -24.17 -0.91 22.38
N ALA A 33 -25.47 -1.07 22.56
CA ALA A 33 -26.36 -1.70 21.57
C ALA A 33 -26.37 -0.99 20.22
N TRP A 34 -26.05 0.29 20.18
CA TRP A 34 -25.96 1.09 18.94
C TRP A 34 -24.62 0.94 18.20
N GLN A 35 -23.60 0.36 18.83
CA GLN A 35 -22.26 0.26 18.27
C GLN A 35 -22.20 -0.85 17.21
N ASN A 36 -21.95 -0.47 15.96
CA ASN A 36 -21.83 -1.38 14.82
C ASN A 36 -20.57 -1.13 13.95
N VAL A 37 -19.72 -0.18 14.38
CA VAL A 37 -18.49 0.19 13.63
C VAL A 37 -17.39 -0.85 13.84
N ILE A 38 -17.21 -1.29 15.10
CA ILE A 38 -16.28 -2.36 15.42
C ILE A 38 -17.06 -3.67 15.36
N ARG A 39 -16.74 -4.47 14.37
CA ARG A 39 -17.39 -5.77 14.18
C ARG A 39 -16.81 -6.81 15.13
N PRO A 40 -17.61 -7.76 15.60
CA PRO A 40 -17.10 -8.89 16.35
C PRO A 40 -16.19 -9.78 15.48
N ALA A 41 -15.22 -10.44 16.14
CA ALA A 41 -14.21 -11.24 15.44
C ALA A 41 -14.82 -12.37 14.59
N ASN A 42 -15.99 -12.89 14.98
CA ASN A 42 -16.71 -13.92 14.23
C ASN A 42 -17.61 -13.38 13.11
N ASN A 43 -17.69 -12.06 12.93
CA ASN A 43 -18.43 -11.40 11.85
C ASN A 43 -17.67 -10.15 11.36
N PRO A 44 -16.45 -10.30 10.82
CA PRO A 44 -15.63 -9.19 10.36
C PRO A 44 -16.20 -8.56 9.08
N LEU A 45 -15.77 -7.35 8.75
CA LEU A 45 -16.07 -6.71 7.46
C LEU A 45 -15.40 -7.43 6.29
N GLN A 46 -14.22 -8.00 6.53
CA GLN A 46 -13.45 -8.81 5.59
C GLN A 46 -12.78 -9.94 6.39
N GLU A 47 -12.73 -11.13 5.80
CA GLU A 47 -12.13 -12.31 6.44
C GLU A 47 -10.60 -12.16 6.58
N GLU A 48 -9.97 -11.44 5.65
CA GLU A 48 -8.52 -11.21 5.62
C GLU A 48 -8.16 -9.77 6.00
N GLY A 49 -6.91 -9.59 6.46
CA GLY A 49 -6.38 -8.30 6.86
C GLY A 49 -6.38 -7.26 5.75
N ALA A 50 -6.55 -5.99 6.14
CA ALA A 50 -6.58 -4.86 5.21
C ALA A 50 -5.22 -4.55 4.55
N LEU A 51 -4.11 -4.95 5.18
CA LEU A 51 -2.74 -4.80 4.69
C LEU A 51 -2.19 -6.18 4.31
N VAL A 52 -1.62 -6.27 3.12
CA VAL A 52 -1.03 -7.51 2.58
C VAL A 52 0.43 -7.27 2.25
N VAL A 53 1.29 -8.21 2.63
CA VAL A 53 2.67 -8.24 2.18
C VAL A 53 2.74 -9.01 0.87
N LEU A 54 3.17 -8.33 -0.18
CA LEU A 54 3.43 -8.93 -1.49
C LEU A 54 4.90 -9.33 -1.59
N LYS A 55 5.16 -10.44 -2.27
CA LYS A 55 6.51 -10.89 -2.62
C LYS A 55 6.54 -11.33 -4.08
N GLY A 56 7.66 -11.04 -4.75
CA GLY A 56 7.86 -11.42 -6.14
C GLY A 56 9.24 -10.99 -6.62
N ASN A 57 9.52 -11.18 -7.90
CA ASN A 57 10.80 -10.81 -8.50
C ASN A 57 11.08 -9.30 -8.42
N LEU A 58 10.03 -8.48 -8.39
CA LEU A 58 10.14 -7.02 -8.26
C LEU A 58 10.34 -6.58 -6.81
N ALA A 59 9.86 -7.35 -5.86
CA ALA A 59 9.91 -7.07 -4.42
C ALA A 59 10.33 -8.33 -3.64
N PRO A 60 11.59 -8.80 -3.78
CA PRO A 60 12.04 -10.04 -3.13
C PRO A 60 11.98 -9.97 -1.60
N ASP A 61 12.24 -8.81 -1.02
CA ASP A 61 12.14 -8.58 0.43
C ASP A 61 10.75 -8.11 0.86
N GLY A 62 9.87 -7.88 -0.09
CA GLY A 62 8.46 -7.55 0.12
C GLY A 62 8.05 -6.16 -0.33
N ALA A 63 6.75 -5.98 -0.41
CA ALA A 63 6.05 -4.71 -0.61
C ALA A 63 4.73 -4.75 0.14
N ILE A 64 4.09 -3.60 0.34
CA ILE A 64 2.83 -3.49 1.07
C ILE A 64 1.72 -3.01 0.14
N LEU A 65 0.62 -3.75 0.13
CA LEU A 65 -0.63 -3.34 -0.50
C LEU A 65 -1.71 -3.12 0.58
N LYS A 66 -2.38 -1.96 0.55
CA LYS A 66 -3.60 -1.75 1.34
C LYS A 66 -4.80 -2.32 0.56
N ARG A 67 -5.06 -3.61 0.72
CA ARG A 67 -6.10 -4.35 0.01
C ARG A 67 -7.49 -3.73 0.17
N SER A 68 -7.81 -3.21 1.36
CA SER A 68 -9.11 -2.57 1.61
C SER A 68 -9.36 -1.28 0.83
N ALA A 69 -8.33 -0.69 0.23
CA ALA A 69 -8.43 0.49 -0.62
C ALA A 69 -8.28 0.19 -2.11
N ALA A 70 -7.83 -1.02 -2.45
CA ALA A 70 -7.61 -1.46 -3.82
C ALA A 70 -8.91 -1.88 -4.50
N SER A 71 -9.03 -1.60 -5.79
CA SER A 71 -10.13 -2.10 -6.61
C SER A 71 -9.95 -3.61 -6.87
N ALA A 72 -10.99 -4.40 -6.63
CA ALA A 72 -10.95 -5.85 -6.81
C ALA A 72 -10.54 -6.26 -8.24
N SER A 73 -10.91 -5.47 -9.24
CA SER A 73 -10.54 -5.69 -10.65
C SER A 73 -9.05 -5.47 -10.96
N MET A 74 -8.31 -4.78 -10.07
CA MET A 74 -6.88 -4.53 -10.24
C MET A 74 -6.02 -5.59 -9.53
N ILE A 75 -6.57 -6.29 -8.56
CA ILE A 75 -5.93 -7.46 -7.95
C ILE A 75 -6.01 -8.60 -8.99
N ASN A 76 -4.89 -9.24 -9.29
CA ASN A 76 -4.74 -10.17 -10.43
C ASN A 76 -4.85 -9.45 -11.79
N SER A 77 -3.98 -8.49 -12.00
CA SER A 77 -3.92 -7.73 -13.24
C SER A 77 -2.52 -7.72 -13.85
N ARG A 78 -2.46 -7.42 -15.14
CA ARG A 78 -1.23 -7.30 -15.90
C ARG A 78 -1.27 -6.02 -16.71
N GLY A 79 -0.20 -5.24 -16.68
CA GLY A 79 -0.13 -3.96 -17.37
C GLY A 79 1.28 -3.62 -17.83
N ARG A 80 1.35 -2.64 -18.71
CA ARG A 80 2.60 -2.05 -19.18
C ARG A 80 3.09 -1.01 -18.18
N ALA A 81 4.38 -1.01 -17.87
CA ALA A 81 4.99 -0.03 -16.98
C ALA A 81 5.10 1.36 -17.64
N VAL A 82 4.66 2.38 -16.93
CA VAL A 82 4.97 3.79 -17.18
C VAL A 82 5.81 4.29 -16.01
N VAL A 83 7.10 4.53 -16.27
CA VAL A 83 8.10 4.74 -15.24
C VAL A 83 8.43 6.19 -15.06
N PHE A 84 8.46 6.62 -13.80
CA PHE A 84 8.98 7.90 -13.32
C PHE A 84 10.21 7.61 -12.45
N THR A 85 11.34 8.16 -12.84
CA THR A 85 12.63 7.84 -12.22
C THR A 85 12.90 8.61 -10.93
N SER A 86 12.08 9.62 -10.62
CA SER A 86 12.13 10.42 -9.39
C SER A 86 10.82 11.18 -9.17
N LEU A 87 10.65 11.75 -7.98
CA LEU A 87 9.53 12.67 -7.69
C LEU A 87 9.53 13.91 -8.61
N GLN A 88 10.71 14.39 -8.99
CA GLN A 88 10.83 15.52 -9.90
C GLN A 88 10.38 15.14 -11.32
N ASP A 89 10.81 14.00 -11.83
CA ASP A 89 10.37 13.47 -13.12
C ASP A 89 8.86 13.25 -13.14
N LEU A 90 8.31 12.67 -12.07
CA LEU A 90 6.87 12.51 -11.89
C LEU A 90 6.13 13.85 -11.99
N ALA A 91 6.57 14.86 -11.21
CA ALA A 91 5.92 16.17 -11.15
C ALA A 91 5.92 16.88 -12.53
N GLN A 92 6.95 16.66 -13.34
CA GLN A 92 7.07 17.26 -14.66
C GLN A 92 6.22 16.56 -15.72
N ARG A 93 6.03 15.24 -15.61
CA ARG A 93 5.48 14.40 -16.69
C ARG A 93 4.10 13.84 -16.45
N ILE A 94 3.65 13.73 -15.21
CA ILE A 94 2.39 12.99 -14.89
C ILE A 94 1.16 13.58 -15.60
N ASP A 95 1.14 14.89 -15.78
CA ASP A 95 0.04 15.61 -16.43
C ASP A 95 0.40 16.11 -17.85
N ASP A 96 1.54 15.69 -18.42
CA ASP A 96 1.89 16.00 -19.81
C ASP A 96 0.85 15.37 -20.76
N PRO A 97 0.18 16.16 -21.60
CA PRO A 97 -0.78 15.63 -22.58
C PRO A 97 -0.16 14.62 -23.55
N ASN A 98 1.17 14.67 -23.78
CA ASN A 98 1.89 13.74 -24.65
C ASN A 98 2.40 12.48 -23.91
N LEU A 99 2.22 12.36 -22.61
CA LEU A 99 2.63 11.15 -21.88
C LEU A 99 1.90 9.94 -22.48
N ASP A 100 2.64 8.96 -22.98
CA ASP A 100 2.04 7.70 -23.46
C ASP A 100 1.61 6.84 -22.25
N VAL A 101 0.35 7.00 -21.86
CA VAL A 101 -0.26 6.29 -20.74
C VAL A 101 -1.72 5.93 -21.04
N LYS A 102 -2.12 4.72 -20.65
CA LYS A 102 -3.47 4.16 -20.78
C LYS A 102 -4.00 3.75 -19.41
N ALA A 103 -5.31 3.50 -19.32
CA ALA A 103 -5.99 3.17 -18.08
C ALA A 103 -5.56 1.83 -17.45
N ASP A 104 -5.05 0.92 -18.25
CA ASP A 104 -4.57 -0.41 -17.87
C ASP A 104 -3.04 -0.48 -17.63
N ASP A 105 -2.33 0.65 -17.82
CA ASP A 105 -0.92 0.73 -17.50
C ASP A 105 -0.67 0.75 -15.98
N PHE A 106 0.52 0.30 -15.59
CA PHE A 106 1.03 0.36 -14.22
C PHE A 106 1.95 1.56 -14.07
N LEU A 107 1.65 2.47 -13.17
CA LEU A 107 2.51 3.60 -12.87
C LEU A 107 3.60 3.19 -11.88
N VAL A 108 4.85 3.43 -12.23
CA VAL A 108 6.02 3.06 -11.41
C VAL A 108 6.81 4.30 -11.03
N LEU A 109 6.95 4.55 -9.73
CA LEU A 109 7.80 5.61 -9.19
C LEU A 109 9.03 4.99 -8.53
N GLN A 110 10.20 5.30 -9.04
CA GLN A 110 11.49 4.83 -8.53
C GLN A 110 12.18 5.91 -7.67
N ASN A 111 13.14 5.48 -6.84
CA ASN A 111 14.03 6.37 -6.07
C ASN A 111 13.28 7.33 -5.11
N ALA A 112 12.19 6.88 -4.54
CA ALA A 112 11.41 7.63 -3.54
C ALA A 112 11.39 6.94 -2.16
N GLY A 113 12.22 5.90 -1.99
CA GLY A 113 12.43 5.19 -0.73
C GLY A 113 13.36 5.91 0.25
N PRO A 114 13.77 5.25 1.34
CA PRO A 114 14.57 5.85 2.41
C PRO A 114 15.89 6.49 1.97
N ILE A 115 16.57 5.89 0.99
CA ILE A 115 17.85 6.40 0.46
C ILE A 115 17.63 7.30 -0.76
N GLY A 116 16.78 6.87 -1.70
CA GLY A 116 16.51 7.60 -2.95
C GLY A 116 15.76 8.91 -2.72
N GLY A 117 14.85 8.94 -1.74
CA GLY A 117 14.10 10.13 -1.34
C GLY A 117 14.38 10.48 0.13
N PRO A 118 15.40 11.30 0.43
CA PRO A 118 15.72 11.67 1.80
C PRO A 118 14.49 12.19 2.57
N GLY A 119 14.26 11.64 3.77
CA GLY A 119 13.04 11.87 4.53
C GLY A 119 11.85 11.04 4.08
N MET A 120 12.03 10.17 3.08
CA MET A 120 11.01 9.28 2.54
C MET A 120 9.67 10.00 2.31
N PRO A 121 9.61 10.95 1.35
CA PRO A 121 8.40 11.73 1.10
C PRO A 121 7.24 10.82 0.72
N GLU A 122 6.02 11.29 0.99
CA GLU A 122 4.83 10.51 0.62
C GLU A 122 4.67 10.42 -0.89
N ALA A 123 4.42 9.21 -1.39
CA ALA A 123 4.01 8.99 -2.77
C ALA A 123 2.53 9.36 -3.04
N GLY A 124 1.94 10.18 -2.18
CA GLY A 124 0.63 10.80 -2.44
C GLY A 124 0.61 11.62 -3.74
N TYR A 125 1.79 11.84 -4.30
CA TYR A 125 2.00 12.49 -5.59
C TYR A 125 2.05 11.54 -6.78
N LEU A 126 1.80 10.26 -6.62
CA LEU A 126 1.60 9.35 -7.77
C LEU A 126 0.10 9.32 -8.13
N PRO A 127 -0.45 10.42 -8.64
CA PRO A 127 -1.85 10.52 -9.00
C PRO A 127 -2.14 9.77 -10.30
N ILE A 128 -3.39 9.52 -10.56
CA ILE A 128 -3.84 9.11 -11.90
C ILE A 128 -3.68 10.32 -12.83
N PRO A 129 -3.06 10.17 -14.02
CA PRO A 129 -2.89 11.26 -14.97
C PRO A 129 -4.21 11.95 -15.31
N LYS A 130 -4.28 13.29 -15.25
CA LYS A 130 -5.53 14.04 -15.46
C LYS A 130 -6.18 13.79 -16.82
N LYS A 131 -5.40 13.45 -17.84
CA LYS A 131 -5.93 13.14 -19.17
C LYS A 131 -6.76 11.84 -19.21
N LEU A 132 -6.60 10.94 -18.25
CA LEU A 132 -7.39 9.71 -18.15
C LEU A 132 -8.72 9.99 -17.44
N THR A 133 -9.57 10.80 -18.08
CA THR A 133 -10.86 11.19 -17.53
C THR A 133 -11.76 9.98 -17.25
N GLY A 134 -12.31 9.90 -16.04
CA GLY A 134 -13.18 8.79 -15.63
C GLY A 134 -12.48 7.56 -15.08
N VAL A 135 -11.14 7.44 -15.19
CA VAL A 135 -10.37 6.38 -14.54
C VAL A 135 -10.33 6.67 -13.04
N LYS A 136 -10.81 5.71 -12.24
CA LYS A 136 -10.90 5.86 -10.77
C LYS A 136 -9.74 5.20 -10.04
N ASP A 137 -9.11 4.21 -10.65
CA ASP A 137 -8.00 3.47 -10.06
C ASP A 137 -7.04 2.97 -11.14
N MET A 138 -5.78 2.84 -10.77
CA MET A 138 -4.71 2.25 -11.56
C MET A 138 -3.74 1.56 -10.60
N VAL A 139 -3.04 0.53 -11.06
CA VAL A 139 -1.94 -0.04 -10.28
C VAL A 139 -0.78 0.95 -10.23
N ARG A 140 -0.35 1.28 -9.02
CA ARG A 140 0.75 2.21 -8.73
C ARG A 140 1.77 1.51 -7.85
N ILE A 141 3.03 1.56 -8.22
CA ILE A 141 4.10 0.81 -7.55
C ILE A 141 5.23 1.77 -7.20
N SER A 142 5.73 1.72 -5.98
CA SER A 142 6.85 2.54 -5.53
C SER A 142 7.58 1.95 -4.33
N ASP A 143 8.85 2.33 -4.18
CA ASP A 143 9.63 2.17 -2.95
C ASP A 143 9.32 3.26 -1.89
N ALA A 144 8.49 4.25 -2.23
CA ALA A 144 8.00 5.30 -1.35
C ALA A 144 7.03 4.80 -0.27
N ARG A 145 6.70 5.68 0.67
CA ARG A 145 5.56 5.51 1.60
C ARG A 145 4.35 6.32 1.16
N MET A 146 3.21 6.04 1.78
CA MET A 146 1.98 6.80 1.59
C MET A 146 1.21 6.92 2.90
N SER A 147 0.38 7.95 3.02
CA SER A 147 -0.54 8.12 4.13
C SER A 147 -1.61 7.03 4.17
N GLY A 148 -2.12 6.71 5.38
CA GLY A 148 -3.21 5.74 5.56
C GLY A 148 -4.53 6.14 4.89
N THR A 149 -4.68 7.39 4.46
CA THR A 149 -5.84 7.91 3.72
C THR A 149 -5.73 7.69 2.21
N ALA A 150 -4.60 7.16 1.71
CA ALA A 150 -4.43 6.85 0.30
C ALA A 150 -5.46 5.85 -0.18
N PHE A 151 -6.02 6.12 -1.35
CA PHE A 151 -7.05 5.32 -2.00
C PHE A 151 -6.52 4.69 -3.29
N GLY A 152 -7.04 3.51 -3.62
CA GLY A 152 -6.75 2.78 -4.85
C GLY A 152 -5.69 1.70 -4.67
N THR A 153 -5.34 1.07 -5.80
CA THR A 153 -4.40 -0.06 -5.86
C THR A 153 -2.97 0.48 -5.88
N VAL A 154 -2.39 0.63 -4.68
CA VAL A 154 -1.07 1.21 -4.49
C VAL A 154 -0.18 0.25 -3.72
N ILE A 155 0.92 -0.15 -4.35
CA ILE A 155 1.95 -1.05 -3.84
C ILE A 155 3.14 -0.21 -3.40
N LEU A 156 3.48 -0.25 -2.14
CA LEU A 156 4.44 0.63 -1.49
C LEU A 156 5.54 -0.14 -0.78
N HIS A 157 6.56 0.59 -0.33
CA HIS A 157 7.68 0.02 0.40
C HIS A 157 8.32 -1.15 -0.36
N VAL A 158 8.35 -1.07 -1.70
CA VAL A 158 9.02 -2.10 -2.52
C VAL A 158 10.48 -2.22 -2.06
N SER A 159 10.84 -3.42 -1.64
CA SER A 159 12.16 -3.69 -1.06
C SER A 159 12.86 -4.86 -1.77
N PRO A 160 14.18 -4.70 -2.05
CA PRO A 160 15.03 -3.51 -1.83
C PRO A 160 14.60 -2.31 -2.69
N GLU A 161 14.79 -1.08 -2.17
CA GLU A 161 14.47 0.13 -2.93
C GLU A 161 15.37 0.32 -4.16
N ALA A 162 14.92 1.10 -5.14
CA ALA A 162 15.62 1.34 -6.39
C ALA A 162 17.03 1.93 -6.19
N ALA A 163 17.17 2.88 -5.25
CA ALA A 163 18.42 3.60 -5.01
C ALA A 163 19.58 2.73 -4.47
N VAL A 164 19.28 1.59 -3.87
CA VAL A 164 20.30 0.61 -3.41
C VAL A 164 20.50 -0.54 -4.42
N GLY A 165 19.98 -0.40 -5.64
CA GLY A 165 20.10 -1.41 -6.69
C GLY A 165 18.99 -2.46 -6.65
N GLY A 166 17.89 -2.20 -5.97
CA GLY A 166 16.72 -3.08 -5.96
C GLY A 166 16.10 -3.26 -7.35
N PRO A 167 15.38 -4.38 -7.58
CA PRO A 167 14.82 -4.72 -8.90
C PRO A 167 13.89 -3.66 -9.47
N LEU A 168 13.19 -2.89 -8.61
CA LEU A 168 12.34 -1.77 -9.05
C LEU A 168 13.12 -0.77 -9.92
N GLY A 169 14.41 -0.55 -9.63
CA GLY A 169 15.28 0.34 -10.41
C GLY A 169 15.62 -0.16 -11.82
N LEU A 170 15.36 -1.42 -12.12
CA LEU A 170 15.60 -2.02 -13.43
C LEU A 170 14.39 -1.88 -14.37
N VAL A 171 13.21 -1.60 -13.84
CA VAL A 171 11.98 -1.45 -14.64
C VAL A 171 12.09 -0.27 -15.61
N ARG A 172 11.68 -0.48 -16.84
CA ARG A 172 11.68 0.51 -17.92
C ARG A 172 10.27 0.71 -18.47
N ASN A 173 10.06 1.87 -19.12
CA ASN A 173 8.82 2.10 -19.87
C ASN A 173 8.59 0.98 -20.89
N GLY A 174 7.40 0.41 -20.89
CA GLY A 174 7.02 -0.65 -21.80
C GLY A 174 7.20 -2.07 -21.24
N ASP A 175 7.91 -2.25 -20.14
CA ASP A 175 8.00 -3.55 -19.46
C ASP A 175 6.62 -4.03 -19.04
N THR A 176 6.44 -5.34 -19.04
CA THR A 176 5.19 -5.94 -18.55
C THR A 176 5.31 -6.30 -17.08
N LEU A 177 4.38 -5.78 -16.27
CA LEU A 177 4.26 -6.09 -14.85
C LEU A 177 2.98 -6.87 -14.59
N GLU A 178 3.01 -7.71 -13.56
CA GLU A 178 1.88 -8.52 -13.12
C GLU A 178 1.71 -8.40 -11.60
N LEU A 179 0.48 -8.22 -11.18
CA LEU A 179 0.05 -8.29 -9.80
C LEU A 179 -0.88 -9.50 -9.66
N SER A 180 -0.49 -10.46 -8.81
CA SER A 180 -1.25 -11.69 -8.55
C SER A 180 -1.18 -12.11 -7.10
#